data_13d6da4fd3c6216e90c963b8ed6e98e5
#
_entry.id   13d6da4fd3c6216e90c963b8ed6e98e5
#
_cell.length_a   1.000
_cell.length_b   1.000
_cell.length_c   1.000
_cell.angle_alpha   90.00
_cell.angle_beta   90.00
_cell.angle_gamma   90.00
#
_symmetry.space_group_name_H-M   'P 1'
#
loop_
_entity.id
_entity.type
_entity.pdbx_description
1 polymer ?
#
loop_
_entity_poly.entity_id
_entity_poly.type
_entity_poly.pdbx_seq_one_letter_code
_entity_poly.pdbx_strand_id
1 'polypeptide(L)'
;MSLIMTVLAPIVIGLVYISLCSLLEEPTRRKFNAIFVAGAGAAYLSGGGFGMWEFAFTAVITYLAYRGLGSYTFIGVGWLLHTVWDALHHLYGNPIVAFVEHSSLGCAICDPVIALWCFVGGPSVHDVLGGRGRRLRASNDAATQPEA
;
A
#
# COMPACT_ATOMS: atom_id res chain seq x y z
N MET A 1 -23.12 7.95 6.04
CA MET A 1 -21.70 8.38 6.07
C MET A 1 -21.52 9.35 4.89
N SER A 2 -20.86 10.51 5.06
CA SER A 2 -20.71 11.45 3.93
C SER A 2 -19.75 10.83 2.89
N LEU A 3 -19.95 11.11 1.59
CA LEU A 3 -19.09 10.67 0.50
C LEU A 3 -17.61 11.02 0.76
N ILE A 4 -17.38 12.18 1.37
CA ILE A 4 -16.05 12.65 1.77
C ILE A 4 -15.39 11.64 2.74
N MET A 5 -16.10 11.19 3.77
CA MET A 5 -15.56 10.21 4.72
C MET A 5 -15.28 8.84 4.07
N THR A 6 -16.14 8.42 3.14
CA THR A 6 -15.98 7.17 2.42
C THR A 6 -14.69 7.15 1.57
N VAL A 7 -14.25 8.29 1.05
CA VAL A 7 -13.04 8.40 0.22
C VAL A 7 -11.81 8.80 1.04
N LEU A 8 -11.92 9.80 1.91
CA LEU A 8 -10.76 10.33 2.64
C LEU A 8 -10.22 9.37 3.71
N ALA A 9 -11.11 8.66 4.42
CA ALA A 9 -10.65 7.77 5.48
C ALA A 9 -9.76 6.63 4.95
N PRO A 10 -10.09 5.91 3.87
CA PRO A 10 -9.18 4.90 3.30
C PRO A 10 -7.86 5.48 2.81
N ILE A 11 -7.84 6.66 2.20
CA ILE A 11 -6.60 7.34 1.79
C ILE A 11 -5.71 7.61 3.01
N VAL A 12 -6.29 8.15 4.09
CA VAL A 12 -5.56 8.40 5.34
C VAL A 12 -5.03 7.10 5.93
N ILE A 13 -5.80 6.00 5.89
CA ILE A 13 -5.34 4.68 6.34
C ILE A 13 -4.12 4.23 5.53
N GLY A 14 -4.15 4.38 4.20
CA GLY A 14 -3.01 4.06 3.34
C GLY A 14 -1.76 4.89 3.69
N LEU A 15 -1.93 6.20 3.93
CA LEU A 15 -0.82 7.08 4.35
C LEU A 15 -0.29 6.72 5.75
N VAL A 16 -1.15 6.35 6.69
CA VAL A 16 -0.74 5.85 8.01
C VAL A 16 0.04 4.56 7.86
N TYR A 17 -0.43 3.61 7.05
CA TYR A 17 0.29 2.37 6.76
C TYR A 17 1.69 2.66 6.20
N ILE A 18 1.83 3.52 5.20
CA ILE A 18 3.11 3.93 4.63
C ILE A 18 4.02 4.55 5.70
N SER A 19 3.46 5.40 6.56
CA SER A 19 4.21 6.05 7.64
C SER A 19 4.75 5.03 8.66
N LEU A 20 3.93 4.04 9.03
CA LEU A 20 4.35 2.95 9.92
C LEU A 20 5.42 2.06 9.26
N CYS A 21 5.23 1.70 7.98
CA CYS A 21 6.25 0.95 7.23
C CYS A 21 7.58 1.72 7.13
N SER A 22 7.53 3.05 7.11
CA SER A 22 8.72 3.91 7.05
C SER A 22 9.59 3.85 8.32
N LEU A 23 9.07 3.30 9.43
CA LEU A 23 9.84 3.04 10.64
C LEU A 23 10.76 1.81 10.50
N LEU A 24 10.50 0.95 9.52
CA LEU A 24 11.32 -0.22 9.23
C LEU A 24 12.46 0.16 8.29
N GLU A 25 13.65 -0.41 8.53
CA GLU A 25 14.79 -0.28 7.63
C GLU A 25 14.73 -1.29 6.49
N GLU A 26 15.40 -0.98 5.35
CA GLU A 26 15.63 -1.95 4.28
C GLU A 26 16.64 -3.03 4.73
N PRO A 27 16.47 -4.29 4.33
CA PRO A 27 15.39 -4.83 3.47
C PRO A 27 14.12 -5.28 4.22
N THR A 28 14.03 -5.04 5.53
CA THR A 28 12.90 -5.51 6.38
C THR A 28 11.60 -4.87 5.95
N ARG A 29 11.59 -3.59 5.64
CA ARG A 29 10.41 -2.85 5.14
C ARG A 29 9.82 -3.52 3.90
N ARG A 30 10.64 -3.82 2.89
CA ARG A 30 10.20 -4.50 1.67
C ARG A 30 9.65 -5.89 1.96
N LYS A 31 10.37 -6.70 2.74
CA LYS A 31 9.95 -8.06 3.11
C LYS A 31 8.63 -8.04 3.87
N PHE A 32 8.47 -7.11 4.82
CA PHE A 32 7.23 -6.92 5.55
C PHE A 32 6.06 -6.63 4.60
N ASN A 33 6.23 -5.69 3.67
CA ASN A 33 5.21 -5.34 2.69
C ASN A 33 4.86 -6.51 1.76
N ALA A 34 5.85 -7.31 1.34
CA ALA A 34 5.61 -8.51 0.54
C ALA A 34 4.77 -9.55 1.30
N ILE A 35 5.08 -9.79 2.58
CA ILE A 35 4.29 -10.70 3.42
C ILE A 35 2.88 -10.14 3.65
N PHE A 36 2.77 -8.82 3.84
CA PHE A 36 1.50 -8.18 4.12
C PHE A 36 0.54 -8.26 2.92
N VAL A 37 1.02 -8.03 1.68
CA VAL A 37 0.20 -8.17 0.48
C VAL A 37 -0.23 -9.63 0.24
N ALA A 38 0.60 -10.62 0.60
CA ALA A 38 0.19 -12.04 0.55
C ALA A 38 -0.97 -12.32 1.53
N GLY A 39 -0.89 -11.77 2.75
CA GLY A 39 -1.96 -11.86 3.74
C GLY A 39 -3.26 -11.20 3.28
N ALA A 40 -3.16 -10.02 2.67
CA ALA A 40 -4.31 -9.33 2.08
C ALA A 40 -4.96 -10.19 0.98
N GLY A 41 -4.17 -10.79 0.09
CA GLY A 41 -4.67 -11.69 -0.97
C GLY A 41 -5.36 -12.95 -0.46
N ALA A 42 -5.11 -13.34 0.79
CA ALA A 42 -5.78 -14.49 1.43
C ALA A 42 -7.03 -14.10 2.25
N ALA A 43 -7.31 -12.81 2.40
CA ALA A 43 -8.37 -12.34 3.30
C ALA A 43 -9.76 -12.88 2.95
N TYR A 44 -10.05 -13.08 1.67
CA TYR A 44 -11.34 -13.56 1.19
C TYR A 44 -11.50 -15.09 1.24
N LEU A 45 -10.46 -15.86 1.57
CA LEU A 45 -10.56 -17.32 1.69
C LEU A 45 -11.55 -17.78 2.77
N SER A 46 -11.85 -16.94 3.75
CA SER A 46 -12.77 -17.22 4.84
C SER A 46 -14.25 -16.98 4.49
N GLY A 47 -14.59 -16.69 3.23
CA GLY A 47 -15.98 -16.52 2.82
C GLY A 47 -16.25 -15.42 1.81
N GLY A 48 -15.29 -15.16 0.91
CA GLY A 48 -15.37 -14.07 -0.06
C GLY A 48 -16.49 -14.18 -1.11
N GLY A 49 -17.04 -15.34 -1.35
CA GLY A 49 -18.21 -15.53 -2.21
C GLY A 49 -17.90 -15.89 -3.67
N PHE A 50 -16.65 -15.82 -4.13
CA PHE A 50 -16.25 -16.24 -5.48
C PHE A 50 -15.75 -17.68 -5.58
N GLY A 51 -15.90 -18.45 -4.50
CA GLY A 51 -15.59 -19.89 -4.47
C GLY A 51 -14.14 -20.19 -4.84
N MET A 52 -13.92 -21.05 -5.85
CA MET A 52 -12.56 -21.44 -6.26
C MET A 52 -11.70 -20.30 -6.80
N TRP A 53 -12.29 -19.20 -7.24
CA TRP A 53 -11.53 -18.03 -7.70
C TRP A 53 -10.76 -17.35 -6.58
N GLU A 54 -11.21 -17.47 -5.32
CA GLU A 54 -10.47 -16.98 -4.16
C GLU A 54 -9.09 -17.66 -4.02
N PHE A 55 -9.06 -19.00 -4.23
CA PHE A 55 -7.81 -19.74 -4.20
C PHE A 55 -6.89 -19.37 -5.38
N ALA A 56 -7.44 -19.22 -6.57
CA ALA A 56 -6.68 -18.80 -7.74
C ALA A 56 -6.07 -17.40 -7.54
N PHE A 57 -6.87 -16.45 -7.05
CA PHE A 57 -6.41 -15.10 -6.73
C PHE A 57 -5.32 -15.12 -5.66
N THR A 58 -5.56 -15.84 -4.54
CA THR A 58 -4.57 -15.97 -3.46
C THR A 58 -3.25 -16.55 -3.97
N ALA A 59 -3.29 -17.55 -4.87
CA ALA A 59 -2.07 -18.13 -5.46
C ALA A 59 -1.29 -17.08 -6.29
N VAL A 60 -2.00 -16.28 -7.09
CA VAL A 60 -1.38 -15.20 -7.90
C VAL A 60 -0.76 -14.13 -6.99
N ILE A 61 -1.48 -13.65 -5.97
CA ILE A 61 -0.95 -12.64 -5.04
C ILE A 61 0.24 -13.20 -4.26
N THR A 62 0.19 -14.45 -3.82
CA THR A 62 1.30 -15.12 -3.13
C THR A 62 2.55 -15.20 -4.02
N TYR A 63 2.38 -15.51 -5.31
CA TYR A 63 3.49 -15.47 -6.26
C TYR A 63 4.07 -14.07 -6.43
N LEU A 64 3.22 -13.05 -6.57
CA LEU A 64 3.68 -11.65 -6.64
C LEU A 64 4.38 -11.21 -5.36
N ALA A 65 3.88 -11.62 -4.20
CA ALA A 65 4.50 -11.36 -2.91
C ALA A 65 5.89 -12.03 -2.81
N TYR A 66 6.02 -13.27 -3.26
CA TYR A 66 7.30 -13.96 -3.34
C TYR A 66 8.31 -13.19 -4.21
N ARG A 67 7.90 -12.73 -5.39
CA ARG A 67 8.73 -11.86 -6.25
C ARG A 67 8.99 -10.50 -5.59
N GLY A 68 8.04 -10.04 -4.77
CA GLY A 68 8.11 -8.82 -3.99
C GLY A 68 9.16 -8.81 -2.89
N LEU A 69 9.60 -9.99 -2.41
CA LEU A 69 10.73 -10.08 -1.46
C LEU A 69 12.01 -9.41 -2.01
N GLY A 70 12.16 -9.35 -3.34
CA GLY A 70 13.29 -8.72 -4.03
C GLY A 70 12.95 -7.39 -4.73
N SER A 71 11.68 -7.03 -4.89
CA SER A 71 11.28 -5.88 -5.71
C SER A 71 9.95 -5.25 -5.30
N TYR A 72 9.97 -3.99 -4.99
CA TYR A 72 8.75 -3.21 -4.69
C TYR A 72 7.74 -3.17 -5.84
N THR A 73 8.20 -3.25 -7.09
CA THR A 73 7.31 -3.27 -8.26
C THR A 73 6.32 -4.43 -8.20
N PHE A 74 6.77 -5.64 -7.81
CA PHE A 74 5.87 -6.79 -7.68
C PHE A 74 4.88 -6.62 -6.52
N ILE A 75 5.28 -5.97 -5.43
CA ILE A 75 4.38 -5.62 -4.32
C ILE A 75 3.32 -4.64 -4.81
N GLY A 76 3.72 -3.59 -5.54
CA GLY A 76 2.80 -2.62 -6.13
C GLY A 76 1.80 -3.25 -7.09
N VAL A 77 2.25 -4.18 -7.96
CA VAL A 77 1.35 -4.95 -8.83
C VAL A 77 0.38 -5.80 -8.00
N GLY A 78 0.85 -6.42 -6.91
CA GLY A 78 -0.01 -7.17 -5.99
C GLY A 78 -1.13 -6.30 -5.40
N TRP A 79 -0.80 -5.10 -4.92
CA TRP A 79 -1.79 -4.15 -4.40
C TRP A 79 -2.79 -3.67 -5.45
N LEU A 80 -2.35 -3.41 -6.70
CA LEU A 80 -3.29 -3.06 -7.78
C LEU A 80 -4.23 -4.21 -8.14
N LEU A 81 -3.74 -5.44 -8.18
CA LEU A 81 -4.61 -6.60 -8.38
C LEU A 81 -5.59 -6.78 -7.22
N HIS A 82 -5.14 -6.54 -5.98
CA HIS A 82 -6.01 -6.57 -4.80
C HIS A 82 -7.09 -5.49 -4.90
N THR A 83 -6.75 -4.27 -5.33
CA THR A 83 -7.72 -3.20 -5.63
C THR A 83 -8.85 -3.68 -6.55
N VAL A 84 -8.50 -4.36 -7.65
CA VAL A 84 -9.50 -4.89 -8.60
C VAL A 84 -10.37 -5.96 -7.93
N TRP A 85 -9.76 -6.83 -7.14
CA TRP A 85 -10.45 -7.89 -6.43
C TRP A 85 -11.44 -7.34 -5.39
N ASP A 86 -11.02 -6.35 -4.61
CA ASP A 86 -11.87 -5.66 -3.65
C ASP A 86 -13.03 -4.92 -4.32
N ALA A 87 -12.78 -4.28 -5.45
CA ALA A 87 -13.83 -3.62 -6.22
C ALA A 87 -14.88 -4.63 -6.71
N LEU A 88 -14.46 -5.80 -7.19
CA LEU A 88 -15.37 -6.88 -7.57
C LEU A 88 -16.19 -7.36 -6.36
N HIS A 89 -15.55 -7.60 -5.22
CA HIS A 89 -16.26 -8.00 -3.99
C HIS A 89 -17.26 -6.95 -3.53
N HIS A 90 -16.90 -5.67 -3.62
CA HIS A 90 -17.83 -4.58 -3.31
C HIS A 90 -19.04 -4.57 -4.25
N LEU A 91 -18.82 -4.72 -5.56
CA LEU A 91 -19.88 -4.73 -6.57
C LEU A 91 -20.83 -5.93 -6.44
N TYR A 92 -20.32 -7.08 -6.01
CA TYR A 92 -21.12 -8.30 -5.81
C TYR A 92 -21.67 -8.47 -4.39
N GLY A 93 -21.48 -7.47 -3.51
CA GLY A 93 -22.04 -7.46 -2.16
C GLY A 93 -21.36 -8.43 -1.18
N ASN A 94 -20.08 -8.73 -1.40
CA ASN A 94 -19.28 -9.62 -0.55
C ASN A 94 -18.19 -8.81 0.18
N PRO A 95 -18.50 -8.07 1.29
CA PRO A 95 -17.52 -7.28 1.99
C PRO A 95 -16.46 -8.14 2.66
N ILE A 96 -15.20 -7.67 2.69
CA ILE A 96 -14.09 -8.36 3.37
C ILE A 96 -14.34 -8.53 4.87
N VAL A 97 -15.03 -7.57 5.49
CA VAL A 97 -15.50 -7.65 6.87
C VAL A 97 -17.02 -7.75 6.85
N ALA A 98 -17.56 -8.93 7.15
CA ALA A 98 -18.97 -9.26 6.97
C ALA A 98 -19.97 -8.28 7.63
N PHE A 99 -19.57 -7.62 8.72
CA PHE A 99 -20.39 -6.63 9.45
C PHE A 99 -20.08 -5.18 9.05
N VAL A 100 -19.22 -4.94 8.05
CA VAL A 100 -18.85 -3.61 7.54
C VAL A 100 -19.08 -3.58 6.03
N GLU A 101 -20.26 -3.15 5.62
CA GLU A 101 -20.76 -3.21 4.23
C GLU A 101 -19.80 -2.60 3.18
N HIS A 102 -19.06 -1.55 3.56
CA HIS A 102 -18.15 -0.85 2.63
C HIS A 102 -16.67 -1.19 2.87
N SER A 103 -16.37 -2.29 3.57
CA SER A 103 -14.97 -2.64 3.88
C SER A 103 -14.14 -2.92 2.63
N SER A 104 -14.67 -3.65 1.66
CA SER A 104 -13.98 -3.90 0.38
C SER A 104 -13.78 -2.61 -0.43
N LEU A 105 -14.76 -1.68 -0.43
CA LEU A 105 -14.59 -0.37 -1.07
C LEU A 105 -13.46 0.43 -0.40
N GLY A 106 -13.37 0.37 0.93
CA GLY A 106 -12.30 1.00 1.69
C GLY A 106 -10.92 0.48 1.27
N CYS A 107 -10.76 -0.84 1.15
CA CYS A 107 -9.52 -1.44 0.65
C CYS A 107 -9.26 -1.04 -0.80
N ALA A 108 -10.25 -1.11 -1.69
CA ALA A 108 -10.12 -0.71 -3.09
C ALA A 108 -9.66 0.76 -3.28
N ILE A 109 -9.91 1.64 -2.31
CA ILE A 109 -9.42 3.03 -2.32
C ILE A 109 -8.05 3.15 -1.64
N CYS A 110 -7.78 2.38 -0.58
CA CYS A 110 -6.53 2.41 0.16
C CYS A 110 -5.35 1.84 -0.64
N ASP A 111 -5.56 0.71 -1.30
CA ASP A 111 -4.51 -0.08 -1.94
C ASP A 111 -3.78 0.63 -3.09
N PRO A 112 -4.44 1.43 -3.96
CA PRO A 112 -3.75 2.23 -4.96
C PRO A 112 -2.75 3.22 -4.36
N VAL A 113 -3.02 3.77 -3.18
CA VAL A 113 -2.09 4.67 -2.47
C VAL A 113 -0.82 3.91 -2.09
N ILE A 114 -0.98 2.69 -1.57
CA ILE A 114 0.15 1.82 -1.19
C ILE A 114 0.89 1.36 -2.45
N ALA A 115 0.17 0.99 -3.52
CA ALA A 115 0.75 0.57 -4.79
C ALA A 115 1.64 1.67 -5.40
N LEU A 116 1.16 2.91 -5.45
CA LEU A 116 1.92 4.06 -5.95
C LEU A 116 3.21 4.27 -5.16
N TRP A 117 3.14 4.19 -3.82
CA TRP A 117 4.32 4.26 -2.98
C TRP A 117 5.32 3.12 -3.26
N CYS A 118 4.83 1.90 -3.50
CA CYS A 118 5.68 0.77 -3.88
C CYS A 118 6.34 0.99 -5.24
N PHE A 119 5.65 1.55 -6.26
CA PHE A 119 6.22 1.81 -7.58
C PHE A 119 7.34 2.85 -7.57
N VAL A 120 7.34 3.76 -6.62
CA VAL A 120 8.47 4.70 -6.42
C VAL A 120 9.58 4.12 -5.53
N GLY A 121 9.54 2.81 -5.24
CA GLY A 121 10.59 2.09 -4.50
C GLY A 121 10.37 2.03 -2.99
N GLY A 122 9.18 2.36 -2.48
CA GLY A 122 8.84 2.29 -1.07
C GLY A 122 9.73 3.15 -0.16
N PRO A 123 9.99 4.44 -0.49
CA PRO A 123 10.93 5.27 0.29
C PRO A 123 10.43 5.49 1.72
N SER A 124 11.37 5.61 2.67
CA SER A 124 11.02 6.08 4.01
C SER A 124 10.56 7.54 3.96
N VAL A 125 9.43 7.84 4.58
CA VAL A 125 8.93 9.22 4.72
C VAL A 125 9.97 10.08 5.45
N HIS A 126 10.66 9.51 6.44
CA HIS A 126 11.72 10.21 7.17
C HIS A 126 12.91 10.58 6.29
N ASP A 127 13.32 9.69 5.37
CA ASP A 127 14.43 9.95 4.45
C ASP A 127 14.05 11.03 3.41
N VAL A 128 12.82 10.99 2.92
CA VAL A 128 12.31 11.98 1.97
C VAL A 128 12.23 13.36 2.61
N LEU A 129 11.70 13.47 3.83
CA LEU A 129 11.60 14.74 4.55
C LEU A 129 12.97 15.24 5.03
N GLY A 130 13.82 14.36 5.57
CA GLY A 130 15.17 14.68 6.02
C GLY A 130 16.12 15.07 4.88
N GLY A 131 16.03 14.40 3.73
CA GLY A 131 16.79 14.72 2.52
C GLY A 131 16.43 16.10 1.95
N ARG A 132 15.16 16.48 2.01
CA ARG A 132 14.71 17.82 1.60
C ARG A 132 15.24 18.92 2.51
N GLY A 133 15.24 18.69 3.84
CA GLY A 133 15.82 19.64 4.81
C GLY A 133 17.32 19.84 4.64
N ARG A 134 18.06 18.77 4.31
CA ARG A 134 19.51 18.83 4.06
C ARG A 134 19.85 19.59 2.77
N ARG A 135 19.06 19.40 1.69
CA ARG A 135 19.23 20.16 0.43
C ARG A 135 18.94 21.64 0.60
N LEU A 136 17.91 22.01 1.37
CA LEU A 136 17.57 23.42 1.65
C LEU A 136 18.65 24.10 2.50
N ARG A 137 19.23 23.41 3.50
CA ARG A 137 20.36 23.92 4.28
C ARG A 137 21.60 24.13 3.41
N ALA A 138 21.99 23.14 2.61
CA ALA A 138 23.14 23.25 1.72
C ALA A 138 23.00 24.41 0.71
N SER A 139 21.78 24.66 0.20
CA SER A 139 21.48 25.79 -0.69
C SER A 139 21.61 27.15 0.02
N ASN A 140 21.13 27.25 1.27
CA ASN A 140 21.26 28.48 2.06
C ASN A 140 22.71 28.75 2.46
N ASP A 141 23.46 27.72 2.86
CA ASP A 141 24.87 27.87 3.22
C ASP A 141 25.72 28.29 2.01
N ALA A 142 25.41 27.80 0.81
CA ALA A 142 26.07 28.24 -0.43
C ALA A 142 25.74 29.71 -0.81
N ALA A 143 24.49 30.14 -0.51
CA ALA A 143 24.07 31.53 -0.79
C ALA A 143 24.60 32.56 0.22
N THR A 144 25.11 32.11 1.38
CA THR A 144 25.63 32.98 2.44
C THR A 144 27.16 33.06 2.49
N GLN A 145 27.90 32.37 1.60
CA GLN A 145 29.34 32.50 1.50
C GLN A 145 29.69 33.85 0.79
N PRO A 146 30.39 34.78 1.44
CA PRO A 146 30.84 36.00 0.79
C PRO A 146 31.88 35.65 -0.29
N GLU A 147 31.68 36.22 -1.47
CA GLU A 147 32.69 36.17 -2.54
C GLU A 147 34.04 36.72 -2.00
N ALA A 148 35.04 35.85 -1.96
CA ALA A 148 36.41 36.19 -1.54
C ALA A 148 37.21 36.70 -2.71
#